data_6187c107048f1dd52555c4878842df67
#
_entry.id   6187c107048f1dd52555c4878842df67
#
_cell.length_a   1.000
_cell.length_b   1.000
_cell.length_c   1.000
_cell.angle_alpha   90.00
_cell.angle_beta   90.00
_cell.angle_gamma   90.00
#
_symmetry.space_group_name_H-M   'P 1'
#
loop_
_entity.id
_entity.type
_entity.pdbx_description
1 polymer ?
#
loop_
_entity_poly.entity_id
_entity_poly.type
_entity_poly.pdbx_seq_one_letter_code
_entity_poly.pdbx_strand_id
1 'polypeptide(L)'
;FMQSVKDLCGKIRENGAVPVLYATWAYQKDGKQLQKFGIDYDEMYRKMHEAYAEAAEKNHTLLADVGSAFYEKTETDNLFNDDGSHPNEAGSNLAAETIAEVILKAANA
;
A
#
# COMPACT_ATOMS: atom_id res chain seq x y z
N PHE A 1 0.90 4.03 14.62
CA PHE A 1 0.47 3.20 13.50
C PHE A 1 -0.03 1.82 13.94
N MET A 2 0.80 1.05 14.64
CA MET A 2 0.43 -0.32 15.07
C MET A 2 -0.81 -0.36 15.94
N GLN A 3 -0.94 0.54 16.90
CA GLN A 3 -2.12 0.59 17.78
C GLN A 3 -3.39 0.91 17.01
N SER A 4 -3.31 1.86 16.08
CA SER A 4 -4.46 2.22 15.24
C SER A 4 -4.92 1.07 14.35
N VAL A 5 -3.99 0.32 13.78
CA VAL A 5 -4.31 -0.86 12.97
C VAL A 5 -5.02 -1.90 13.83
N LYS A 6 -4.50 -2.19 15.02
CA LYS A 6 -5.11 -3.14 15.95
C LYS A 6 -6.54 -2.74 16.30
N ASP A 7 -6.75 -1.47 16.64
CA ASP A 7 -8.06 -0.96 17.03
C ASP A 7 -9.06 -1.04 15.89
N LEU A 8 -8.64 -0.64 14.68
CA LEU A 8 -9.51 -0.69 13.50
C LEU A 8 -9.86 -2.13 13.10
N CYS A 9 -8.89 -3.04 13.13
CA CYS A 9 -9.14 -4.46 12.86
C CYS A 9 -10.14 -5.05 13.85
N GLY A 10 -10.03 -4.69 15.12
CA GLY A 10 -10.98 -5.10 16.15
C GLY A 10 -12.40 -4.65 15.84
N LYS A 11 -12.56 -3.39 15.49
CA LYS A 11 -13.87 -2.82 15.13
C LYS A 11 -14.47 -3.49 13.90
N ILE A 12 -13.66 -3.72 12.88
CA ILE A 12 -14.11 -4.39 11.65
C ILE A 12 -14.62 -5.79 11.97
N ARG A 13 -13.86 -6.56 12.75
CA ARG A 13 -14.23 -7.94 13.13
C ARG A 13 -15.45 -7.99 14.04
N GLU A 14 -15.60 -7.05 14.96
CA GLU A 14 -16.77 -6.93 15.82
C GLU A 14 -18.06 -6.75 15.01
N ASN A 15 -17.96 -6.16 13.83
CA ASN A 15 -19.09 -5.96 12.93
C ASN A 15 -19.24 -7.06 11.88
N GLY A 16 -18.54 -8.17 12.04
CA GLY A 16 -18.67 -9.34 11.18
C GLY A 16 -17.96 -9.22 9.83
N ALA A 17 -17.07 -8.25 9.67
CA ALA A 17 -16.33 -8.05 8.42
C ALA A 17 -14.89 -8.55 8.54
N VAL A 18 -14.26 -8.73 7.38
CA VAL A 18 -12.87 -9.18 7.29
C VAL A 18 -11.99 -7.99 6.95
N PRO A 19 -11.02 -7.63 7.80
CA PRO A 19 -10.14 -6.51 7.51
C PRO A 19 -9.13 -6.86 6.42
N VAL A 20 -8.87 -5.87 5.56
CA VAL A 20 -7.81 -5.92 4.56
C VAL A 20 -6.94 -4.69 4.77
N LEU A 21 -5.65 -4.90 5.00
CA LEU A 21 -4.71 -3.81 5.15
C LEU A 21 -4.24 -3.35 3.76
N TYR A 22 -4.47 -2.08 3.47
CA TYR A 22 -4.10 -1.47 2.20
C TYR A 22 -2.73 -0.81 2.35
N ALA A 23 -1.68 -1.47 1.85
CA ALA A 23 -0.34 -0.93 1.86
C ALA A 23 -0.18 0.06 0.70
N THR A 24 0.06 1.32 1.03
CA THR A 24 0.22 2.37 0.04
C THR A 24 1.67 2.46 -0.45
N TRP A 25 1.93 3.40 -1.32
CA TRP A 25 3.18 3.54 -2.07
C TRP A 25 4.06 4.66 -1.54
N ALA A 26 5.36 4.57 -1.82
CA ALA A 26 6.29 5.66 -1.59
C ALA A 26 6.02 6.80 -2.59
N TYR A 27 6.48 8.00 -2.27
CA TYR A 27 6.43 9.12 -3.21
C TYR A 27 7.16 8.76 -4.50
N GLN A 28 6.77 9.43 -5.58
CA GLN A 28 7.33 9.17 -6.91
C GLN A 28 8.86 9.26 -6.91
N LYS A 29 9.50 8.23 -7.49
CA LYS A 29 10.96 8.20 -7.66
C LYS A 29 11.42 9.43 -8.45
N ASP A 30 12.45 10.09 -7.95
CA ASP A 30 12.98 11.34 -8.51
C ASP A 30 11.98 12.50 -8.51
N GLY A 31 10.90 12.37 -7.72
CA GLY A 31 9.86 13.38 -7.63
C GLY A 31 10.16 14.48 -6.63
N LYS A 32 9.26 15.45 -6.60
CA LYS A 32 9.41 16.68 -5.79
C LYS A 32 9.50 16.41 -4.28
N GLN A 33 8.71 15.46 -3.79
CA GLN A 33 8.64 15.19 -2.35
C GLN A 33 9.95 14.59 -1.82
N LEU A 34 10.51 13.63 -2.55
CA LEU A 34 11.76 13.01 -2.14
C LEU A 34 12.92 14.02 -2.17
N GLN A 35 12.94 14.88 -3.18
CA GLN A 35 13.94 15.95 -3.28
C GLN A 35 13.79 16.94 -2.13
N LYS A 36 12.57 17.40 -1.87
CA LYS A 36 12.28 18.38 -0.83
C LYS A 36 12.68 17.89 0.55
N PHE A 37 12.41 16.61 0.87
CA PHE A 37 12.65 16.05 2.19
C PHE A 37 14.00 15.31 2.30
N GLY A 38 14.74 15.18 1.20
CA GLY A 38 16.02 14.48 1.20
C GLY A 38 15.90 13.00 1.53
N ILE A 39 14.83 12.37 1.07
CA ILE A 39 14.55 10.95 1.36
C ILE A 39 14.93 10.08 0.16
N ASP A 40 15.60 8.95 0.44
CA ASP A 40 15.90 7.94 -0.56
C ASP A 40 14.65 7.13 -0.89
N TYR A 41 14.37 6.95 -2.18
CA TYR A 41 13.18 6.24 -2.65
C TYR A 41 13.13 4.79 -2.15
N ASP A 42 14.22 4.05 -2.33
CA ASP A 42 14.27 2.62 -1.93
C ASP A 42 14.11 2.47 -0.42
N GLU A 43 14.71 3.36 0.35
CA GLU A 43 14.58 3.36 1.80
C GLU A 43 13.15 3.65 2.25
N MET A 44 12.49 4.62 1.63
CA MET A 44 11.10 4.93 1.95
C MET A 44 10.19 3.72 1.66
N TYR A 45 10.34 3.13 0.47
CA TYR A 45 9.58 1.94 0.12
C TYR A 45 9.81 0.81 1.12
N ARG A 46 11.07 0.51 1.43
CA ARG A 46 11.42 -0.58 2.33
C ARG A 46 10.81 -0.41 3.72
N LYS A 47 10.93 0.80 4.28
CA LYS A 47 10.38 1.09 5.61
C LYS A 47 8.85 0.99 5.63
N MET A 48 8.18 1.50 4.61
CA MET A 48 6.73 1.39 4.50
C MET A 48 6.29 -0.06 4.34
N HIS A 49 6.95 -0.80 3.47
CA HIS A 49 6.65 -2.21 3.24
C HIS A 49 6.81 -3.03 4.52
N GLU A 50 7.91 -2.85 5.25
CA GLU A 50 8.14 -3.55 6.51
C GLU A 50 7.07 -3.23 7.55
N ALA A 51 6.67 -1.96 7.66
CA ALA A 51 5.64 -1.55 8.60
C ALA A 51 4.27 -2.17 8.29
N TYR A 52 3.86 -2.15 7.03
CA TYR A 52 2.59 -2.76 6.62
C TYR A 52 2.61 -4.28 6.76
N ALA A 53 3.70 -4.93 6.37
CA ALA A 53 3.83 -6.38 6.48
C ALA A 53 3.78 -6.83 7.95
N GLU A 54 4.48 -6.14 8.84
CA GLU A 54 4.44 -6.42 10.26
C GLU A 54 3.04 -6.23 10.85
N ALA A 55 2.37 -5.14 10.48
CA ALA A 55 1.01 -4.87 10.94
C ALA A 55 0.03 -5.95 10.49
N ALA A 56 0.14 -6.38 9.24
CA ALA A 56 -0.71 -7.45 8.71
C ALA A 56 -0.47 -8.77 9.44
N GLU A 57 0.79 -9.14 9.65
CA GLU A 57 1.16 -10.36 10.35
C GLU A 57 0.64 -10.37 11.79
N LYS A 58 0.90 -9.31 12.54
CA LYS A 58 0.50 -9.21 13.95
C LYS A 58 -1.02 -9.17 14.15
N ASN A 59 -1.74 -8.64 13.19
CA ASN A 59 -3.21 -8.53 13.27
C ASN A 59 -3.94 -9.63 12.48
N HIS A 60 -3.20 -10.55 11.88
CA HIS A 60 -3.76 -11.66 11.08
C HIS A 60 -4.71 -11.15 10.00
N THR A 61 -4.33 -10.07 9.31
CA THR A 61 -5.12 -9.48 8.23
C THR A 61 -4.61 -9.90 6.86
N LEU A 62 -5.49 -9.78 5.88
CA LEU A 62 -5.07 -9.80 4.49
C LEU A 62 -4.28 -8.51 4.21
N LEU A 63 -3.31 -8.59 3.30
CA LEU A 63 -2.51 -7.46 2.88
C LEU A 63 -2.67 -7.24 1.38
N ALA A 64 -3.23 -6.10 1.00
CA ALA A 64 -3.24 -5.64 -0.38
C ALA A 64 -2.00 -4.78 -0.58
N ASP A 65 -0.93 -5.38 -1.10
CA ASP A 65 0.39 -4.76 -1.19
C ASP A 65 0.55 -3.92 -2.46
N VAL A 66 -0.20 -2.84 -2.51
CA VAL A 66 -0.17 -1.90 -3.63
C VAL A 66 1.17 -1.18 -3.71
N GLY A 67 1.78 -0.91 -2.57
CA GLY A 67 3.10 -0.27 -2.52
C GLY A 67 4.18 -1.06 -3.26
N SER A 68 4.20 -2.39 -3.10
CA SER A 68 5.14 -3.24 -3.83
C SER A 68 4.81 -3.30 -5.32
N ALA A 69 3.53 -3.32 -5.68
CA ALA A 69 3.11 -3.28 -7.09
C ALA A 69 3.59 -1.98 -7.76
N PHE A 70 3.47 -0.85 -7.08
CA PHE A 70 3.99 0.43 -7.57
C PHE A 70 5.51 0.39 -7.71
N TYR A 71 6.19 -0.17 -6.74
CA TYR A 71 7.66 -0.25 -6.74
C TYR A 71 8.16 -1.03 -7.95
N GLU A 72 7.52 -2.15 -8.27
CA GLU A 72 7.90 -2.97 -9.43
C GLU A 72 7.60 -2.29 -10.76
N LYS A 73 6.49 -1.54 -10.86
CA LYS A 73 6.04 -0.92 -12.12
C LYS A 73 6.64 0.45 -12.38
N THR A 74 7.20 1.12 -11.37
CA THR A 74 7.64 2.51 -11.48
C THR A 74 8.77 2.71 -12.50
N GLU A 75 9.56 1.66 -12.78
CA GLU A 75 10.66 1.74 -13.75
C GLU A 75 10.16 1.85 -15.20
N THR A 76 8.97 1.32 -15.48
CA THR A 76 8.44 1.26 -16.85
C THR A 76 7.21 2.16 -17.05
N ASP A 77 6.45 2.44 -16.01
CA ASP A 77 5.17 3.14 -16.10
C ASP A 77 5.15 4.38 -15.23
N ASN A 78 4.56 5.47 -15.74
CA ASN A 78 4.27 6.63 -14.91
C ASN A 78 2.93 6.39 -14.19
N LEU A 79 2.98 6.27 -12.88
CA LEU A 79 1.82 5.93 -12.04
C LEU A 79 1.26 7.11 -11.26
N PHE A 80 1.86 8.30 -11.39
CA PHE A 80 1.54 9.45 -10.55
C PHE A 80 1.02 10.64 -11.34
N ASN A 81 0.22 11.46 -10.67
CA ASN A 81 -0.09 12.81 -11.10
C ASN A 81 1.15 13.72 -10.93
N ASP A 82 1.05 14.96 -11.37
CA ASP A 82 2.15 15.93 -11.32
C ASP A 82 2.63 16.21 -9.90
N ASP A 83 1.82 15.97 -8.88
CA ASP A 83 2.20 16.17 -7.48
C ASP A 83 3.19 15.11 -6.97
N GLY A 84 3.37 14.01 -7.69
CA GLY A 84 4.29 12.93 -7.31
C GLY A 84 3.84 12.14 -6.07
N SER A 85 2.60 12.29 -5.65
CA SER A 85 2.03 11.64 -4.47
C SER A 85 0.75 10.87 -4.80
N HIS A 86 -0.17 11.49 -5.50
CA HIS A 86 -1.44 10.86 -5.86
C HIS A 86 -1.33 10.09 -7.18
N PRO A 87 -2.01 8.93 -7.28
CA PRO A 87 -1.93 8.13 -8.50
C PRO A 87 -2.70 8.77 -9.65
N ASN A 88 -2.18 8.60 -10.85
CA ASN A 88 -2.91 8.89 -12.07
C ASN A 88 -3.84 7.72 -12.41
N GLU A 89 -4.43 7.70 -13.62
CA GLU A 89 -5.32 6.61 -14.03
C GLU A 89 -4.63 5.25 -14.00
N ALA A 90 -3.40 5.15 -14.52
CA ALA A 90 -2.63 3.90 -14.52
C ALA A 90 -2.33 3.43 -13.10
N GLY A 91 -1.95 4.34 -12.21
CA GLY A 91 -1.71 4.04 -10.80
C GLY A 91 -2.98 3.59 -10.08
N SER A 92 -4.10 4.26 -10.32
CA SER A 92 -5.39 3.88 -9.75
C SER A 92 -5.85 2.51 -10.21
N ASN A 93 -5.65 2.18 -11.48
CA ASN A 93 -5.97 0.86 -12.02
C ASN A 93 -5.10 -0.23 -11.40
N LEU A 94 -3.81 0.03 -11.24
CA LEU A 94 -2.89 -0.92 -10.60
C LEU A 94 -3.30 -1.18 -9.14
N ALA A 95 -3.66 -0.14 -8.42
CA ALA A 95 -4.15 -0.27 -7.05
C ALA A 95 -5.42 -1.13 -6.99
N ALA A 96 -6.39 -0.83 -7.87
CA ALA A 96 -7.64 -1.56 -7.92
C ALA A 96 -7.45 -3.04 -8.25
N GLU A 97 -6.60 -3.36 -9.22
CA GLU A 97 -6.28 -4.73 -9.60
C GLU A 97 -5.64 -5.50 -8.45
N THR A 98 -4.69 -4.89 -7.76
CA THR A 98 -3.99 -5.51 -6.64
C THR A 98 -4.95 -5.83 -5.49
N ILE A 99 -5.81 -4.88 -5.15
CA ILE A 99 -6.82 -5.07 -4.10
C ILE A 99 -7.81 -6.16 -4.49
N ALA A 100 -8.30 -6.14 -5.72
CA ALA A 100 -9.26 -7.12 -6.23
C ALA A 100 -8.68 -8.54 -6.18
N GLU A 101 -7.42 -8.73 -6.57
CA GLU A 101 -6.77 -10.04 -6.53
C GLU A 101 -6.73 -10.61 -5.11
N VAL A 102 -6.40 -9.78 -4.12
CA VAL A 102 -6.35 -10.22 -2.72
C VAL A 102 -7.73 -10.66 -2.23
N ILE A 103 -8.75 -9.85 -2.52
CA ILE A 103 -10.12 -10.15 -2.11
C ILE A 103 -10.65 -11.42 -2.79
N LEU A 104 -10.41 -11.57 -4.08
CA LEU A 104 -10.87 -12.73 -4.84
C LEU A 104 -10.20 -14.02 -4.40
N LYS A 105 -8.90 -13.99 -4.12
CA LYS A 105 -8.18 -15.16 -3.58
C LYS A 105 -8.75 -15.56 -2.22
N ALA A 106 -9.01 -14.62 -1.34
CA ALA A 106 -9.58 -14.90 -0.03
C ALA A 106 -10.99 -15.48 -0.13
N ALA A 107 -11.80 -14.95 -1.05
CA ALA A 107 -13.18 -15.43 -1.26
C ALA A 107 -13.24 -16.84 -1.86
N ASN A 108 -12.20 -17.23 -2.61
CA ASN A 108 -12.13 -18.53 -3.29
C ASN A 108 -11.29 -19.57 -2.53
N ALA A 109 -10.79 -19.22 -1.36
CA ALA A 109 -9.95 -20.11 -0.54
C ALA A 109 -10.78 -21.14 0.22
#